data_8d205bddb9d64a3e247a140ecdc83a1d
#
_entry.id   8d205bddb9d64a3e247a140ecdc83a1d
#
_cell.length_a   1.000
_cell.length_b   1.000
_cell.length_c   1.000
_cell.angle_alpha   90.00
_cell.angle_beta   90.00
_cell.angle_gamma   90.00
#
_symmetry.space_group_name_H-M   'P 1'
#
loop_
_entity.id
_entity.type
_entity.pdbx_description
1 polymer ?
#
loop_
_entity_poly.entity_id
_entity_poly.type
_entity_poly.pdbx_seq_one_letter_code
_entity_poly.pdbx_strand_id
1 'polypeptide(L)'
;NLDDFFEWADRTSSCVGRQYLYDLLHYNRLSEISEQEEVIRELSADKELRAEIRSELQKLDTPDACAIASLFSISHPIYSRRFYRLLSILQFVPFVLSGMVYVTSSLYVLGLLCISVLVNMVLHYRSKARIQGYFFSIPQLWLLLRQAERLAQIPLCASVHRDIQKTLQALRPLRKQLSTFRFSIKLESDIAILAYFFIEMVNVFFLREVIPVSKAFFLLQGRQE
;
A
#
# COMPACT_ATOMS: atom_id res chain seq x y z
N ASN A 1 -15.35 -22.70 22.44
CA ASN A 1 -15.01 -22.30 21.06
C ASN A 1 -14.09 -21.08 21.10
N LEU A 2 -13.04 -21.04 20.25
CA LEU A 2 -12.11 -19.93 20.21
C LEU A 2 -12.82 -18.63 19.79
N ASP A 3 -13.76 -18.72 18.88
CA ASP A 3 -14.49 -17.57 18.34
C ASP A 3 -15.34 -16.90 19.44
N ASP A 4 -16.03 -17.68 20.26
CA ASP A 4 -16.83 -17.15 21.38
C ASP A 4 -15.94 -16.46 22.43
N PHE A 5 -14.76 -17.05 22.68
CA PHE A 5 -13.78 -16.44 23.58
C PHE A 5 -13.20 -15.14 22.99
N PHE A 6 -12.93 -15.14 21.68
CA PHE A 6 -12.45 -13.97 20.98
C PHE A 6 -13.46 -12.82 21.04
N GLU A 7 -14.73 -13.08 20.73
CA GLU A 7 -15.79 -12.05 20.81
C GLU A 7 -15.90 -11.45 22.23
N TRP A 8 -15.77 -12.31 23.24
CA TRP A 8 -15.78 -11.85 24.64
C TRP A 8 -14.55 -11.02 24.99
N ALA A 9 -13.38 -11.41 24.53
CA ALA A 9 -12.10 -10.76 24.82
C ALA A 9 -11.83 -9.50 23.99
N ASP A 10 -12.45 -9.37 22.80
CA ASP A 10 -12.17 -8.27 21.89
C ASP A 10 -12.60 -6.92 22.47
N ARG A 11 -11.61 -6.09 22.76
CA ARG A 11 -11.74 -4.68 23.16
C ARG A 11 -10.90 -3.77 22.27
N THR A 12 -10.52 -4.26 21.10
CA THR A 12 -9.68 -3.52 20.16
C THR A 12 -10.42 -2.31 19.60
N SER A 13 -9.66 -1.27 19.26
CA SER A 13 -10.20 -0.02 18.71
C SER A 13 -9.98 0.11 17.21
N SER A 14 -9.49 -0.95 16.54
CA SER A 14 -9.25 -0.94 15.10
C SER A 14 -9.34 -2.34 14.51
N CYS A 15 -9.71 -2.43 13.23
CA CYS A 15 -9.77 -3.72 12.53
C CYS A 15 -8.41 -4.44 12.50
N VAL A 16 -7.31 -3.69 12.32
CA VAL A 16 -5.95 -4.26 12.34
C VAL A 16 -5.61 -4.83 13.72
N GLY A 17 -5.99 -4.12 14.80
CA GLY A 17 -5.82 -4.60 16.17
C GLY A 17 -6.62 -5.88 16.44
N ARG A 18 -7.84 -5.95 15.91
CA ARG A 18 -8.70 -7.15 15.99
C ARG A 18 -8.05 -8.35 15.31
N GLN A 19 -7.52 -8.17 14.12
CA GLN A 19 -6.82 -9.23 13.39
C GLN A 19 -5.56 -9.70 14.14
N TYR A 20 -4.78 -8.77 14.69
CA TYR A 20 -3.60 -9.09 15.49
C TYR A 20 -3.97 -9.87 16.77
N LEU A 21 -5.02 -9.46 17.49
CA LEU A 21 -5.50 -10.17 18.69
C LEU A 21 -5.97 -11.59 18.35
N TYR A 22 -6.70 -11.75 17.23
CA TYR A 22 -7.14 -13.07 16.76
C TYR A 22 -5.95 -13.98 16.44
N ASP A 23 -4.97 -13.46 15.71
CA ASP A 23 -3.75 -14.18 15.36
C ASP A 23 -2.94 -14.60 16.61
N LEU A 24 -2.81 -13.71 17.57
CA LEU A 24 -2.11 -13.94 18.83
C LEU A 24 -2.76 -15.05 19.67
N LEU A 25 -4.09 -15.08 19.72
CA LEU A 25 -4.86 -16.12 20.41
C LEU A 25 -4.84 -17.43 19.64
N HIS A 26 -4.96 -17.38 18.30
CA HIS A 26 -5.02 -18.57 17.47
C HIS A 26 -3.70 -19.35 17.47
N TYR A 27 -2.57 -18.66 17.39
CA TYR A 27 -1.24 -19.29 17.40
C TYR A 27 -0.61 -19.41 18.77
N ASN A 28 -1.38 -19.12 19.86
CA ASN A 28 -0.93 -19.19 21.24
C ASN A 28 0.39 -18.42 21.50
N ARG A 29 0.53 -17.23 20.90
CA ARG A 29 1.70 -16.36 21.09
C ARG A 29 1.56 -15.47 22.35
N LEU A 30 0.97 -16.03 23.40
CA LEU A 30 0.71 -15.31 24.66
C LEU A 30 2.00 -14.86 25.36
N SER A 31 3.13 -15.50 25.08
CA SER A 31 4.44 -15.06 25.58
C SER A 31 4.82 -13.65 25.13
N GLU A 32 4.35 -13.23 23.97
CA GLU A 32 4.57 -11.86 23.46
C GLU A 32 3.86 -10.80 24.32
N ILE A 33 2.80 -11.18 25.05
CA ILE A 33 2.07 -10.28 25.96
C ILE A 33 2.94 -9.92 27.16
N SER A 34 3.76 -10.82 27.67
CA SER A 34 4.64 -10.55 28.82
C SER A 34 5.67 -9.46 28.51
N GLU A 35 6.10 -9.36 27.25
CA GLU A 35 7.00 -8.29 26.78
C GLU A 35 6.32 -6.91 26.74
N GLN A 36 4.98 -6.89 26.80
CA GLN A 36 4.17 -5.67 26.73
C GLN A 36 3.69 -5.20 28.12
N GLU A 37 4.10 -5.86 29.20
CA GLU A 37 3.65 -5.51 30.57
C GLU A 37 3.97 -4.06 30.95
N GLU A 38 5.10 -3.53 30.52
CA GLU A 38 5.49 -2.14 30.76
C GLU A 38 4.50 -1.18 30.12
N VAL A 39 4.16 -1.42 28.86
CA VAL A 39 3.17 -0.64 28.10
C VAL A 39 1.79 -0.71 28.74
N ILE A 40 1.36 -1.91 29.14
CA ILE A 40 0.08 -2.13 29.81
C ILE A 40 0.02 -1.34 31.11
N ARG A 41 1.10 -1.34 31.89
CA ARG A 41 1.20 -0.60 33.16
C ARG A 41 1.13 0.92 32.92
N GLU A 42 1.88 1.44 31.95
CA GLU A 42 1.89 2.86 31.57
C GLU A 42 0.49 3.31 31.14
N LEU A 43 -0.12 2.58 30.20
CA LEU A 43 -1.45 2.89 29.69
C LEU A 43 -2.58 2.68 30.71
N SER A 44 -2.36 1.85 31.72
CA SER A 44 -3.32 1.69 32.82
C SER A 44 -3.26 2.85 33.80
N ALA A 45 -2.08 3.41 34.03
CA ALA A 45 -1.85 4.53 34.94
C ALA A 45 -2.32 5.87 34.35
N ASP A 46 -2.07 6.10 33.05
CA ASP A 46 -2.37 7.36 32.38
C ASP A 46 -3.62 7.23 31.49
N LYS A 47 -4.73 7.86 31.94
CA LYS A 47 -6.00 7.87 31.21
C LYS A 47 -5.98 8.78 29.99
N GLU A 48 -5.25 9.90 30.05
CA GLU A 48 -5.18 10.87 28.95
C GLU A 48 -4.37 10.28 27.81
N LEU A 49 -3.19 9.75 28.12
CA LEU A 49 -2.34 9.05 27.15
C LEU A 49 -3.11 7.89 26.46
N ARG A 50 -3.83 7.09 27.25
CA ARG A 50 -4.66 6.00 26.72
C ARG A 50 -5.77 6.50 25.80
N ALA A 51 -6.43 7.62 26.12
CA ALA A 51 -7.49 8.20 25.31
C ALA A 51 -6.94 8.76 23.99
N GLU A 52 -5.76 9.40 24.02
CA GLU A 52 -5.07 9.90 22.84
C GLU A 52 -4.71 8.78 21.87
N ILE A 53 -4.05 7.73 22.37
CA ILE A 53 -3.68 6.56 21.56
C ILE A 53 -4.92 5.88 20.99
N ARG A 54 -5.97 5.70 21.78
CA ARG A 54 -7.23 5.12 21.31
C ARG A 54 -7.85 5.94 20.20
N SER A 55 -7.83 7.27 20.29
CA SER A 55 -8.33 8.17 19.24
C SER A 55 -7.56 8.02 17.93
N GLU A 56 -6.23 7.86 17.99
CA GLU A 56 -5.43 7.63 16.78
C GLU A 56 -5.68 6.24 16.18
N LEU A 57 -5.83 5.20 17.01
CA LEU A 57 -6.13 3.85 16.55
C LEU A 57 -7.54 3.71 15.96
N GLN A 58 -8.53 4.43 16.48
CA GLN A 58 -9.89 4.45 15.92
C GLN A 58 -9.96 4.95 14.48
N LYS A 59 -9.01 5.78 14.04
CA LYS A 59 -8.93 6.21 12.64
C LYS A 59 -8.57 5.07 11.68
N LEU A 60 -8.10 3.94 12.21
CA LEU A 60 -7.85 2.70 11.48
C LEU A 60 -9.04 1.74 11.49
N ASP A 61 -10.14 2.11 12.14
CA ASP A 61 -11.35 1.30 12.19
C ASP A 61 -12.22 1.55 10.95
N THR A 62 -11.70 1.14 9.80
CA THR A 62 -12.41 1.18 8.53
C THR A 62 -12.64 -0.23 8.02
N PRO A 63 -13.78 -0.53 7.35
CA PRO A 63 -14.06 -1.87 6.81
C PRO A 63 -12.94 -2.38 5.88
N ASP A 64 -12.34 -1.46 5.13
CA ASP A 64 -11.26 -1.78 4.20
C ASP A 64 -9.91 -2.06 4.89
N ALA A 65 -9.74 -1.65 6.15
CA ALA A 65 -8.51 -1.92 6.91
C ALA A 65 -8.27 -3.41 7.11
N CYS A 66 -9.32 -4.22 7.15
CA CYS A 66 -9.20 -5.68 7.21
C CYS A 66 -8.53 -6.28 5.96
N ALA A 67 -8.59 -5.59 4.82
CA ALA A 67 -7.93 -6.03 3.60
C ALA A 67 -6.39 -5.94 3.66
N ILE A 68 -5.81 -5.26 4.68
CA ILE A 68 -4.35 -5.18 4.87
C ILE A 68 -3.76 -6.58 5.09
N ALA A 69 -4.44 -7.44 5.84
CA ALA A 69 -3.97 -8.81 6.09
C ALA A 69 -3.79 -9.60 4.79
N SER A 70 -4.64 -9.38 3.79
CA SER A 70 -4.53 -10.05 2.49
C SER A 70 -3.24 -9.70 1.74
N LEU A 71 -2.65 -8.52 2.00
CA LEU A 71 -1.35 -8.14 1.43
C LEU A 71 -0.19 -9.02 1.93
N PHE A 72 -0.33 -9.62 3.10
CA PHE A 72 0.71 -10.44 3.71
C PHE A 72 0.42 -11.95 3.58
N SER A 73 -0.85 -12.33 3.41
CA SER A 73 -1.28 -13.74 3.40
C SER A 73 -1.27 -14.38 2.01
N ILE A 74 -1.35 -13.61 0.94
CA ILE A 74 -1.45 -14.13 -0.42
C ILE A 74 -0.12 -13.94 -1.14
N SER A 75 0.35 -15.01 -1.83
CA SER A 75 1.49 -14.89 -2.73
C SER A 75 1.17 -13.92 -3.87
N HIS A 76 1.82 -12.77 -3.86
CA HIS A 76 1.59 -11.73 -4.86
C HIS A 76 2.12 -12.16 -6.24
N PRO A 77 1.44 -11.80 -7.33
CA PRO A 77 1.95 -12.03 -8.68
C PRO A 77 3.23 -11.20 -8.89
N ILE A 78 4.38 -11.83 -8.68
CA ILE A 78 5.68 -11.18 -8.80
C ILE A 78 5.99 -10.95 -10.26
N TYR A 79 6.19 -9.71 -10.62
CA TYR A 79 6.89 -9.41 -11.87
C TYR A 79 8.37 -9.65 -11.67
N SER A 80 8.98 -10.49 -12.51
CA SER A 80 10.44 -10.69 -12.47
C SER A 80 11.18 -9.36 -12.65
N ARG A 81 12.37 -9.22 -12.10
CA ARG A 81 13.22 -8.02 -12.31
C ARG A 81 13.46 -7.71 -13.79
N ARG A 82 13.46 -8.73 -14.65
CA ARG A 82 13.59 -8.57 -16.11
C ARG A 82 12.35 -7.92 -16.70
N PHE A 83 11.16 -8.35 -16.27
CA PHE A 83 9.89 -7.77 -16.70
C PHE A 83 9.75 -6.32 -16.26
N TYR A 84 10.13 -6.01 -15.01
CA TYR A 84 10.14 -4.64 -14.52
C TYR A 84 11.05 -3.72 -15.35
N ARG A 85 12.27 -4.18 -15.71
CA ARG A 85 13.18 -3.42 -16.57
C ARG A 85 12.60 -3.22 -17.97
N LEU A 86 11.95 -4.25 -18.52
CA LEU A 86 11.26 -4.16 -19.80
C LEU A 86 10.16 -3.08 -19.78
N LEU A 87 9.31 -3.08 -18.74
CA LEU A 87 8.26 -2.05 -18.56
C LEU A 87 8.87 -0.65 -18.47
N SER A 88 9.98 -0.50 -17.75
CA SER A 88 10.65 0.79 -17.56
C SER A 88 11.28 1.32 -18.87
N ILE A 89 11.63 0.46 -19.80
CA ILE A 89 12.09 0.85 -21.14
C ILE A 89 10.89 1.16 -22.05
N LEU A 90 9.88 0.32 -22.01
CA LEU A 90 8.71 0.38 -22.88
C LEU A 90 7.92 1.69 -22.71
N GLN A 91 7.91 2.27 -21.51
CA GLN A 91 7.27 3.57 -21.26
C GLN A 91 7.85 4.73 -22.08
N PHE A 92 9.14 4.66 -22.48
CA PHE A 92 9.78 5.72 -23.27
C PHE A 92 9.63 5.53 -24.78
N VAL A 93 9.28 4.32 -25.23
CA VAL A 93 9.18 4.00 -26.67
C VAL A 93 8.18 4.89 -27.42
N PRO A 94 6.95 5.15 -26.92
CA PRO A 94 6.01 6.04 -27.59
C PRO A 94 6.54 7.47 -27.78
N PHE A 95 7.33 7.98 -26.82
CA PHE A 95 7.92 9.33 -26.92
C PHE A 95 8.96 9.42 -28.02
N VAL A 96 9.86 8.43 -28.05
CA VAL A 96 10.90 8.37 -29.10
C VAL A 96 10.24 8.27 -30.46
N LEU A 97 9.24 7.40 -30.60
CA LEU A 97 8.51 7.24 -31.87
C LEU A 97 7.72 8.49 -32.25
N SER A 98 7.10 9.20 -31.26
CA SER A 98 6.43 10.49 -31.54
C SER A 98 7.40 11.54 -32.07
N GLY A 99 8.60 11.64 -31.49
CA GLY A 99 9.66 12.52 -32.02
C GLY A 99 10.09 12.11 -33.42
N MET A 100 10.22 10.81 -33.69
CA MET A 100 10.57 10.32 -35.05
C MET A 100 9.48 10.61 -36.09
N VAL A 101 8.19 10.46 -35.72
CA VAL A 101 7.05 10.82 -36.59
C VAL A 101 7.14 12.28 -36.98
N TYR A 102 7.42 13.17 -36.01
CA TYR A 102 7.56 14.62 -36.28
C TYR A 102 8.69 14.95 -37.26
N VAL A 103 9.84 14.26 -37.14
CA VAL A 103 11.01 14.51 -37.97
C VAL A 103 10.87 13.88 -39.36
N THR A 104 10.36 12.64 -39.45
CA THR A 104 10.36 11.86 -40.70
C THR A 104 9.07 11.95 -41.48
N SER A 105 7.95 12.37 -40.84
CA SER A 105 6.59 12.37 -41.40
C SER A 105 6.21 11.03 -42.08
N SER A 106 6.80 9.92 -41.64
CA SER A 106 6.67 8.59 -42.23
C SER A 106 5.45 7.86 -41.70
N LEU A 107 4.62 7.34 -42.58
CA LEU A 107 3.44 6.54 -42.24
C LEU A 107 3.82 5.24 -41.52
N TYR A 108 4.98 4.65 -41.84
CA TYR A 108 5.48 3.45 -41.18
C TYR A 108 5.82 3.72 -39.71
N VAL A 109 6.45 4.86 -39.39
CA VAL A 109 6.78 5.25 -38.01
C VAL A 109 5.50 5.55 -37.23
N LEU A 110 4.50 6.15 -37.85
CA LEU A 110 3.17 6.34 -37.26
C LEU A 110 2.51 5.00 -36.91
N GLY A 111 2.58 4.02 -37.82
CA GLY A 111 2.08 2.66 -37.54
C GLY A 111 2.78 2.01 -36.37
N LEU A 112 4.10 2.13 -36.25
CA LEU A 112 4.86 1.63 -35.10
C LEU A 112 4.49 2.35 -33.81
N LEU A 113 4.22 3.66 -33.85
CA LEU A 113 3.72 4.42 -32.69
C LEU A 113 2.38 3.87 -32.22
N CYS A 114 1.43 3.64 -33.13
CA CYS A 114 0.13 3.07 -32.79
C CYS A 114 0.26 1.68 -32.13
N ILE A 115 1.11 0.82 -32.70
CA ILE A 115 1.37 -0.52 -32.13
C ILE A 115 1.99 -0.38 -30.74
N SER A 116 2.95 0.51 -30.53
CA SER A 116 3.59 0.73 -29.24
C SER A 116 2.59 1.19 -28.18
N VAL A 117 1.68 2.11 -28.53
CA VAL A 117 0.61 2.56 -27.61
C VAL A 117 -0.35 1.43 -27.28
N LEU A 118 -0.75 0.60 -28.26
CA LEU A 118 -1.60 -0.55 -28.04
C LEU A 118 -0.94 -1.58 -27.10
N VAL A 119 0.34 -1.85 -27.28
CA VAL A 119 1.10 -2.75 -26.39
C VAL A 119 1.12 -2.19 -24.97
N ASN A 120 1.40 -0.91 -24.77
CA ASN A 120 1.37 -0.27 -23.46
C ASN A 120 -0.02 -0.32 -22.84
N MET A 121 -1.07 -0.09 -23.62
CA MET A 121 -2.46 -0.20 -23.17
C MET A 121 -2.79 -1.61 -22.69
N VAL A 122 -2.45 -2.64 -23.45
CA VAL A 122 -2.67 -4.04 -23.06
C VAL A 122 -1.90 -4.37 -21.77
N LEU A 123 -0.65 -3.95 -21.66
CA LEU A 123 0.18 -4.17 -20.48
C LEU A 123 -0.39 -3.43 -19.26
N HIS A 124 -0.83 -2.18 -19.43
CA HIS A 124 -1.45 -1.39 -18.37
C HIS A 124 -2.71 -2.07 -17.84
N TYR A 125 -3.67 -2.42 -18.69
CA TYR A 125 -4.92 -3.04 -18.25
C TYR A 125 -4.73 -4.44 -17.69
N ARG A 126 -3.86 -5.28 -18.25
CA ARG A 126 -3.53 -6.59 -17.65
C ARG A 126 -2.88 -6.45 -16.29
N SER A 127 -2.01 -5.47 -16.12
CA SER A 127 -1.37 -5.21 -14.83
C SER A 127 -2.38 -4.64 -13.84
N LYS A 128 -3.23 -3.71 -14.26
CA LYS A 128 -4.30 -3.14 -13.44
C LYS A 128 -5.28 -4.21 -12.95
N ALA A 129 -5.71 -5.11 -13.83
CA ALA A 129 -6.58 -6.23 -13.46
C ALA A 129 -5.95 -7.17 -12.40
N ARG A 130 -4.64 -7.41 -12.45
CA ARG A 130 -3.93 -8.21 -11.44
C ARG A 130 -3.79 -7.47 -10.10
N ILE A 131 -3.65 -6.16 -10.14
CA ILE A 131 -3.47 -5.30 -8.95
C ILE A 131 -4.83 -4.96 -8.34
N GLN A 132 -5.93 -5.06 -9.10
CA GLN A 132 -7.26 -4.62 -8.68
C GLN A 132 -7.72 -5.27 -7.37
N GLY A 133 -7.36 -6.54 -7.12
CA GLY A 133 -7.64 -7.21 -5.84
C GLY A 133 -6.95 -6.56 -4.63
N TYR A 134 -5.91 -5.76 -4.85
CA TYR A 134 -5.16 -5.08 -3.78
C TYR A 134 -5.41 -3.57 -3.74
N PHE A 135 -6.27 -3.07 -4.63
CA PHE A 135 -6.51 -1.64 -4.78
C PHE A 135 -7.05 -0.99 -3.50
N PHE A 136 -7.89 -1.72 -2.76
CA PHE A 136 -8.42 -1.27 -1.47
C PHE A 136 -7.40 -1.37 -0.33
N SER A 137 -6.49 -2.33 -0.41
CA SER A 137 -5.50 -2.58 0.66
C SER A 137 -4.34 -1.58 0.65
N ILE A 138 -3.96 -1.06 -0.52
CA ILE A 138 -2.82 -0.12 -0.65
C ILE A 138 -3.09 1.21 0.07
N PRO A 139 -4.24 1.88 -0.09
CA PRO A 139 -4.57 3.10 0.66
C PRO A 139 -4.61 2.86 2.17
N GLN A 140 -5.11 1.71 2.59
CA GLN A 140 -5.17 1.34 4.00
C GLN A 140 -3.79 1.12 4.60
N LEU A 141 -2.87 0.48 3.85
CA LEU A 141 -1.48 0.37 4.27
C LEU A 141 -0.81 1.74 4.42
N TRP A 142 -1.09 2.68 3.51
CA TRP A 142 -0.59 4.04 3.63
C TRP A 142 -1.17 4.75 4.87
N LEU A 143 -2.47 4.58 5.15
CA LEU A 143 -3.11 5.09 6.35
C LEU A 143 -2.47 4.51 7.62
N LEU A 144 -2.24 3.20 7.66
CA LEU A 144 -1.56 2.52 8.77
C LEU A 144 -0.17 3.11 9.02
N LEU A 145 0.63 3.29 7.98
CA LEU A 145 1.97 3.90 8.10
C LEU A 145 1.91 5.33 8.62
N ARG A 146 0.93 6.10 8.18
CA ARG A 146 0.71 7.48 8.66
C ARG A 146 0.31 7.51 10.13
N GLN A 147 -0.56 6.60 10.58
CA GLN A 147 -0.94 6.51 11.99
C GLN A 147 0.21 6.03 12.85
N ALA A 148 1.01 5.07 12.38
CA ALA A 148 2.24 4.65 13.07
C ALA A 148 3.21 5.81 13.28
N GLU A 149 3.33 6.74 12.33
CA GLU A 149 4.15 7.95 12.51
C GLU A 149 3.60 8.90 13.57
N ARG A 150 2.28 9.02 13.67
CA ARG A 150 1.66 9.84 14.72
C ARG A 150 1.84 9.21 16.09
N LEU A 151 1.64 7.89 16.19
CA LEU A 151 1.90 7.14 17.42
C LEU A 151 3.37 7.24 17.86
N ALA A 152 4.31 7.27 16.91
CA ALA A 152 5.72 7.50 17.20
C ALA A 152 6.04 8.88 17.78
N GLN A 153 5.12 9.85 17.71
CA GLN A 153 5.29 11.19 18.30
C GLN A 153 4.72 11.27 19.71
N ILE A 154 3.88 10.31 20.10
CA ILE A 154 3.32 10.24 21.45
C ILE A 154 4.40 9.67 22.38
N PRO A 155 4.59 10.24 23.58
CA PRO A 155 5.57 9.76 24.56
C PRO A 155 5.10 8.42 25.16
N LEU A 156 5.44 7.33 24.51
CA LEU A 156 5.28 5.96 24.97
C LEU A 156 6.58 5.43 25.55
N CYS A 157 6.53 4.31 26.27
CA CYS A 157 7.72 3.66 26.81
C CYS A 157 8.79 3.47 25.71
N ALA A 158 10.06 3.61 26.11
CA ALA A 158 11.20 3.67 25.20
C ALA A 158 11.36 2.43 24.31
N SER A 159 10.89 1.27 24.76
CA SER A 159 10.91 0.02 23.99
C SER A 159 10.01 0.12 22.76
N VAL A 160 8.74 0.45 22.95
CA VAL A 160 7.74 0.57 21.87
C VAL A 160 8.11 1.69 20.89
N HIS A 161 8.54 2.83 21.44
CA HIS A 161 8.95 3.95 20.61
C HIS A 161 10.12 3.58 19.67
N ARG A 162 11.10 2.84 20.18
CA ARG A 162 12.24 2.35 19.40
C ARG A 162 11.80 1.38 18.30
N ASP A 163 10.90 0.46 18.61
CA ASP A 163 10.42 -0.55 17.66
C ASP A 163 9.57 0.05 16.56
N ILE A 164 8.69 0.99 16.89
CA ILE A 164 7.93 1.76 15.90
C ILE A 164 8.89 2.54 14.98
N GLN A 165 9.86 3.25 15.53
CA GLN A 165 10.82 3.99 14.73
C GLN A 165 11.66 3.09 13.83
N LYS A 166 12.17 1.97 14.35
CA LYS A 166 12.92 0.98 13.56
C LYS A 166 12.09 0.45 12.39
N THR A 167 10.82 0.11 12.65
CA THR A 167 9.89 -0.38 11.64
C THR A 167 9.57 0.69 10.58
N LEU A 168 9.34 1.94 11.01
CA LEU A 168 9.08 3.06 10.11
C LEU A 168 10.30 3.38 9.22
N GLN A 169 11.52 3.34 9.77
CA GLN A 169 12.75 3.51 8.99
C GLN A 169 12.89 2.41 7.95
N ALA A 170 12.63 1.17 8.37
CA ALA A 170 12.67 0.04 7.48
C ALA A 170 11.60 0.13 6.36
N LEU A 171 10.42 0.73 6.61
CA LEU A 171 9.33 0.89 5.64
C LEU A 171 9.40 2.21 4.83
N ARG A 172 10.39 3.05 5.09
CA ARG A 172 10.57 4.34 4.39
C ARG A 172 10.57 4.24 2.86
N PRO A 173 11.27 3.26 2.21
CA PRO A 173 11.25 3.11 0.77
C PRO A 173 9.86 2.73 0.24
N LEU A 174 9.12 1.88 0.98
CA LEU A 174 7.74 1.51 0.64
C LEU A 174 6.82 2.73 0.68
N ARG A 175 6.91 3.54 1.74
CA ARG A 175 6.14 4.77 1.88
C ARG A 175 6.35 5.74 0.72
N LYS A 176 7.59 5.93 0.26
CA LYS A 176 7.91 6.79 -0.89
C LYS A 176 7.20 6.30 -2.17
N GLN A 177 7.10 5.00 -2.37
CA GLN A 177 6.38 4.43 -3.52
C GLN A 177 4.85 4.62 -3.37
N LEU A 178 4.31 4.40 -2.17
CA LEU A 178 2.87 4.55 -1.90
C LEU A 178 2.40 6.01 -1.97
N SER A 179 3.25 6.99 -1.64
CA SER A 179 2.90 8.41 -1.72
C SER A 179 2.59 8.87 -3.15
N THR A 180 3.18 8.22 -4.14
CA THR A 180 2.92 8.48 -5.56
C THR A 180 1.52 7.99 -5.98
N PHE A 181 0.96 7.01 -5.26
CA PHE A 181 -0.36 6.41 -5.53
C PHE A 181 -1.54 7.30 -5.08
N ARG A 182 -1.29 8.32 -4.30
CA ARG A 182 -2.30 9.18 -3.65
C ARG A 182 -3.17 9.98 -4.63
N PHE A 183 -2.75 10.10 -5.88
CA PHE A 183 -3.40 11.00 -6.85
C PHE A 183 -4.72 10.45 -7.43
N SER A 184 -4.94 9.13 -7.41
CA SER A 184 -6.04 8.48 -8.13
C SER A 184 -7.35 8.35 -7.34
N ILE A 185 -7.40 8.67 -6.03
CA ILE A 185 -8.50 8.24 -5.14
C ILE A 185 -9.52 9.32 -4.80
N LYS A 186 -9.28 10.60 -5.11
CA LYS A 186 -10.19 11.70 -4.74
C LYS A 186 -10.77 12.45 -5.93
N LEU A 187 -11.66 11.82 -6.67
CA LEU A 187 -12.35 12.47 -7.79
C LEU A 187 -13.85 12.15 -7.78
N GLU A 188 -14.62 12.95 -7.05
CA GLU A 188 -16.10 12.86 -6.96
C GLU A 188 -16.83 14.05 -7.63
N SER A 189 -16.35 14.59 -8.74
CA SER A 189 -17.06 15.65 -9.48
C SER A 189 -16.97 15.45 -11.00
N ASP A 190 -17.87 16.06 -11.78
CA ASP A 190 -17.96 15.91 -13.24
C ASP A 190 -16.68 16.37 -13.98
N ILE A 191 -15.98 17.38 -13.46
CA ILE A 191 -14.63 17.77 -13.92
C ILE A 191 -13.63 16.62 -13.70
N ALA A 192 -13.91 15.78 -12.71
CA ALA A 192 -13.16 14.61 -12.38
C ALA A 192 -13.16 13.53 -13.45
N ILE A 193 -14.22 13.35 -14.20
CA ILE A 193 -14.31 12.34 -15.26
C ILE A 193 -13.35 12.71 -16.40
N LEU A 194 -13.30 13.98 -16.76
CA LEU A 194 -12.41 14.48 -17.81
C LEU A 194 -10.94 14.43 -17.37
N ALA A 195 -10.67 14.84 -16.12
CA ALA A 195 -9.34 14.73 -15.52
C ALA A 195 -8.92 13.26 -15.35
N TYR A 196 -9.84 12.36 -14.96
CA TYR A 196 -9.61 10.92 -14.89
C TYR A 196 -9.21 10.34 -16.24
N PHE A 197 -9.94 10.72 -17.30
CA PHE A 197 -9.62 10.26 -18.67
C PHE A 197 -8.21 10.73 -19.11
N PHE A 198 -7.86 11.98 -18.78
CA PHE A 198 -6.53 12.52 -19.08
C PHE A 198 -5.43 11.83 -18.26
N ILE A 199 -5.67 11.58 -16.97
CA ILE A 199 -4.77 10.86 -16.07
C ILE A 199 -4.60 9.41 -16.54
N GLU A 200 -5.70 8.75 -16.92
CA GLU A 200 -5.65 7.37 -17.43
C GLU A 200 -4.87 7.28 -18.75
N MET A 201 -5.04 8.25 -19.63
CA MET A 201 -4.26 8.36 -20.86
C MET A 201 -2.76 8.51 -20.56
N VAL A 202 -2.41 9.38 -19.60
CA VAL A 202 -1.02 9.54 -19.12
C VAL A 202 -0.51 8.25 -18.48
N ASN A 203 -1.34 7.56 -17.70
CA ASN A 203 -0.98 6.30 -17.06
C ASN A 203 -0.69 5.19 -18.07
N VAL A 204 -1.48 5.11 -19.15
CA VAL A 204 -1.25 4.15 -20.26
C VAL A 204 0.07 4.45 -20.97
N PHE A 205 0.34 5.73 -21.28
CA PHE A 205 1.57 6.11 -21.95
C PHE A 205 2.82 5.82 -21.08
N PHE A 206 2.77 6.20 -19.79
CA PHE A 206 3.93 6.13 -18.90
C PHE A 206 3.96 4.89 -18.03
N LEU A 207 2.95 4.01 -18.07
CA LEU A 207 2.80 2.90 -17.15
C LEU A 207 2.95 3.32 -15.67
N ARG A 208 2.51 4.55 -15.36
CA ARG A 208 2.81 5.28 -14.14
C ARG A 208 2.28 4.61 -12.88
N GLU A 209 1.18 3.90 -12.97
CA GLU A 209 0.61 3.15 -11.83
C GLU A 209 1.25 1.77 -11.68
N VAL A 210 1.55 1.10 -12.80
CA VAL A 210 2.06 -0.27 -12.81
C VAL A 210 3.47 -0.35 -12.22
N ILE A 211 4.33 0.63 -12.54
CA ILE A 211 5.72 0.64 -12.12
C ILE A 211 5.89 0.81 -10.61
N PRO A 212 5.28 1.83 -9.94
CA PRO A 212 5.39 1.99 -8.49
C PRO A 212 4.78 0.84 -7.70
N VAL A 213 3.63 0.31 -8.14
CA VAL A 213 2.95 -0.79 -7.45
C VAL A 213 3.77 -2.07 -7.55
N SER A 214 4.28 -2.41 -8.74
CA SER A 214 5.16 -3.56 -8.92
C SER A 214 6.42 -3.46 -8.06
N LYS A 215 6.95 -2.24 -7.88
CA LYS A 215 8.10 -1.98 -7.01
C LYS A 215 7.75 -2.08 -5.53
N ALA A 216 6.56 -1.63 -5.13
CA ALA A 216 6.06 -1.77 -3.76
C ALA A 216 5.88 -3.25 -3.39
N PHE A 217 5.28 -4.06 -4.25
CA PHE A 217 5.15 -5.50 -4.05
C PHE A 217 6.51 -6.21 -3.95
N PHE A 218 7.48 -5.83 -4.78
CA PHE A 218 8.83 -6.38 -4.70
C PHE A 218 9.51 -6.07 -3.35
N LEU A 219 9.29 -4.86 -2.80
CA LEU A 219 9.81 -4.47 -1.49
C LEU A 219 9.11 -5.18 -0.32
N LEU A 220 7.82 -5.50 -0.47
CA LEU A 220 7.07 -6.25 0.54
C LEU A 220 7.54 -7.70 0.62
N GLN A 221 7.83 -8.34 -0.52
CA GLN A 221 8.26 -9.75 -0.56
C GLN A 221 9.69 -9.97 -0.11
N GLY A 222 10.63 -9.08 -0.46
CA GLY A 222 12.03 -9.20 -0.03
C GLY A 222 12.24 -9.07 1.48
N ARG A 223 11.15 -9.03 2.27
CA ARG A 223 11.14 -8.99 3.74
C ARG A 223 10.45 -10.19 4.37
N GLN A 224 9.83 -11.06 3.56
CA GLN A 224 9.23 -12.31 4.04
C GLN A 224 10.25 -13.48 4.03
N GLU A 225 11.42 -13.27 3.41
CA GLU A 225 12.60 -14.14 3.49
C GLU A 225 13.58 -13.64 4.59
#